data_c6dcec3ad11eb5f79f97d569578efd14
#
_entry.id   c6dcec3ad11eb5f79f97d569578efd14
#
_cell.length_a   1.000
_cell.length_b   1.000
_cell.length_c   1.000
_cell.angle_alpha   90.00
_cell.angle_beta   90.00
_cell.angle_gamma   90.00
#
_symmetry.space_group_name_H-M   'P 1'
#
loop_
_entity.id
_entity.type
_entity.pdbx_description
1 polymer ?
#
loop_
_entity_poly.entity_id
_entity_poly.type
_entity_poly.pdbx_seq_one_letter_code
_entity_poly.pdbx_strand_id
1 'polypeptide(L)'
;MASENSIWKFVKSERLVIVWWTIQFVGLLLIFGSRYPGVLLVNLWLAVSIACYALDTRNVKKLGAISLAFYAFFTLIVAGVIVYYFVYDGGVNSEVVFYFILPILFITLLNLLMAFRAIKILAKKDDSV
;
A
#
# COMPACT_ATOMS: atom_id res chain seq x y z
N MET A 1 3.22 -24.92 -17.88
CA MET A 1 2.04 -25.10 -17.03
C MET A 1 2.36 -25.03 -15.56
N ALA A 2 3.45 -25.64 -15.10
CA ALA A 2 3.89 -25.49 -13.72
C ALA A 2 4.22 -24.04 -13.34
N SER A 3 4.76 -23.28 -14.32
CA SER A 3 5.12 -21.87 -14.11
C SER A 3 3.88 -20.98 -13.96
N GLU A 4 2.81 -21.28 -14.69
CA GLU A 4 1.55 -20.52 -14.57
C GLU A 4 0.93 -20.72 -13.18
N ASN A 5 0.92 -21.94 -12.69
CA ASN A 5 0.41 -22.25 -11.36
C ASN A 5 1.25 -21.57 -10.27
N SER A 6 2.56 -21.49 -10.48
CA SER A 6 3.45 -20.79 -9.54
C SER A 6 3.17 -19.28 -9.50
N ILE A 7 2.94 -18.66 -10.66
CA ILE A 7 2.61 -17.25 -10.76
C ILE A 7 1.27 -16.97 -10.08
N TRP A 8 0.26 -17.80 -10.34
CA TRP A 8 -1.04 -17.65 -9.71
C TRP A 8 -0.99 -17.84 -8.21
N LYS A 9 -0.21 -18.80 -7.73
CA LYS A 9 0.00 -18.99 -6.30
C LYS A 9 0.67 -17.76 -5.67
N PHE A 10 1.65 -17.19 -6.36
CA PHE A 10 2.32 -15.98 -5.89
C PHE A 10 1.36 -14.80 -5.83
N VAL A 11 0.55 -14.60 -6.90
CA VAL A 11 -0.43 -13.51 -6.95
C VAL A 11 -1.48 -13.63 -5.85
N LYS A 12 -1.87 -14.86 -5.50
CA LYS A 12 -2.83 -15.10 -4.43
C LYS A 12 -2.18 -15.19 -3.06
N SER A 13 -0.86 -15.18 -2.99
CA SER A 13 -0.15 -15.39 -1.74
C SER A 13 0.03 -14.08 -0.96
N GLU A 14 0.28 -14.26 0.31
CA GLU A 14 0.63 -13.20 1.24
C GLU A 14 1.92 -12.47 0.82
N ARG A 15 2.81 -13.17 0.12
CA ARG A 15 4.07 -12.61 -0.34
C ARG A 15 3.89 -11.43 -1.29
N LEU A 16 2.87 -11.47 -2.14
CA LEU A 16 2.59 -10.37 -3.05
C LEU A 16 2.26 -9.10 -2.28
N VAL A 17 1.46 -9.22 -1.21
CA VAL A 17 1.10 -8.09 -0.37
C VAL A 17 2.34 -7.48 0.28
N ILE A 18 3.20 -8.34 0.86
CA ILE A 18 4.43 -7.90 1.51
C ILE A 18 5.37 -7.22 0.49
N VAL A 19 5.52 -7.81 -0.70
CA VAL A 19 6.37 -7.26 -1.75
C VAL A 19 5.86 -5.89 -2.20
N TRP A 20 4.55 -5.75 -2.39
CA TRP A 20 3.95 -4.48 -2.79
C TRP A 20 4.26 -3.36 -1.79
N TRP A 21 4.01 -3.64 -0.51
CA TRP A 21 4.23 -2.63 0.53
C TRP A 21 5.72 -2.32 0.71
N THR A 22 6.59 -3.33 0.56
CA THR A 22 8.05 -3.14 0.63
C THR A 22 8.55 -2.27 -0.52
N ILE A 23 8.05 -2.49 -1.73
CA ILE A 23 8.40 -1.67 -2.90
C ILE A 23 7.97 -0.22 -2.65
N GLN A 24 6.79 -0.02 -2.11
CA GLN A 24 6.31 1.33 -1.80
C GLN A 24 7.18 2.00 -0.73
N PHE A 25 7.57 1.27 0.31
CA PHE A 25 8.46 1.77 1.36
C PHE A 25 9.79 2.22 0.78
N VAL A 26 10.43 1.38 -0.02
CA VAL A 26 11.72 1.69 -0.65
C VAL A 26 11.57 2.87 -1.61
N GLY A 27 10.48 2.89 -2.39
CA GLY A 27 10.21 3.98 -3.32
C GLY A 27 10.10 5.32 -2.62
N LEU A 28 9.38 5.39 -1.52
CA LEU A 28 9.25 6.61 -0.74
C LEU A 28 10.60 7.05 -0.16
N LEU A 29 11.41 6.11 0.31
CA LEU A 29 12.75 6.44 0.80
C LEU A 29 13.63 7.00 -0.30
N LEU A 30 13.57 6.43 -1.50
CA LEU A 30 14.40 6.88 -2.62
C LEU A 30 13.97 8.25 -3.13
N ILE A 31 12.66 8.52 -3.18
CA ILE A 31 12.12 9.76 -3.72
C ILE A 31 12.29 10.91 -2.74
N PHE A 32 11.89 10.71 -1.49
CA PHE A 32 11.87 11.78 -0.49
C PHE A 32 13.07 11.76 0.43
N GLY A 33 13.67 10.61 0.65
CA GLY A 33 14.83 10.46 1.53
C GLY A 33 14.53 10.95 2.94
N SER A 34 15.50 11.67 3.52
CA SER A 34 15.38 12.22 4.87
C SER A 34 14.97 13.70 4.87
N ARG A 35 14.60 14.25 3.72
CA ARG A 35 14.32 15.69 3.58
C ARG A 35 13.06 16.13 4.32
N TYR A 36 12.07 15.24 4.43
CA TYR A 36 10.77 15.58 5.01
C TYR A 36 10.50 14.69 6.23
N PRO A 37 10.55 15.27 7.45
CA PRO A 37 10.32 14.47 8.66
C PRO A 37 8.95 13.79 8.69
N GLY A 38 7.92 14.44 8.14
CA GLY A 38 6.59 13.86 8.08
C GLY A 38 6.54 12.59 7.24
N VAL A 39 7.25 12.60 6.10
CA VAL A 39 7.34 11.43 5.22
C VAL A 39 8.10 10.31 5.91
N LEU A 40 9.16 10.64 6.67
CA LEU A 40 9.90 9.63 7.44
C LEU A 40 9.01 8.96 8.48
N LEU A 41 8.17 9.72 9.18
CA LEU A 41 7.24 9.17 10.17
C LEU A 41 6.21 8.25 9.53
N VAL A 42 5.64 8.65 8.40
CA VAL A 42 4.70 7.83 7.65
C VAL A 42 5.38 6.56 7.16
N ASN A 43 6.62 6.67 6.70
CA ASN A 43 7.39 5.54 6.22
C ASN A 43 7.74 4.58 7.35
N LEU A 44 8.05 5.09 8.54
CA LEU A 44 8.27 4.27 9.72
C LEU A 44 7.00 3.50 10.09
N TRP A 45 5.85 4.15 10.03
CA TRP A 45 4.56 3.49 10.23
C TRP A 45 4.37 2.33 9.26
N LEU A 46 4.66 2.57 7.98
CA LEU A 46 4.56 1.52 6.96
C LEU A 46 5.52 0.37 7.25
N ALA A 47 6.77 0.67 7.63
CA ALA A 47 7.76 -0.35 7.95
C ALA A 47 7.33 -1.24 9.11
N VAL A 48 6.83 -0.62 10.19
CA VAL A 48 6.34 -1.36 11.36
C VAL A 48 5.14 -2.23 10.98
N SER A 49 4.23 -1.68 10.17
CA SER A 49 3.04 -2.43 9.71
C SER A 49 3.44 -3.65 8.88
N ILE A 50 4.40 -3.50 7.97
CA ILE A 50 4.89 -4.60 7.15
C ILE A 50 5.56 -5.66 8.04
N ALA A 51 6.38 -5.24 8.99
CA ALA A 51 7.06 -6.15 9.90
C ALA A 51 6.06 -6.95 10.73
N CYS A 52 5.04 -6.30 11.26
CA CYS A 52 3.98 -6.96 12.02
C CYS A 52 3.21 -7.95 11.17
N TYR A 53 2.88 -7.55 9.95
CA TYR A 53 2.15 -8.43 9.03
C TYR A 53 2.98 -9.66 8.63
N ALA A 54 4.30 -9.50 8.52
CA ALA A 54 5.18 -10.58 8.11
C ALA A 54 5.46 -11.61 9.22
N LEU A 55 5.18 -11.26 10.48
CA LEU A 55 5.41 -12.18 11.60
C LEU A 55 4.37 -13.30 11.61
N ASP A 56 4.79 -14.48 12.08
CA ASP A 56 3.92 -15.66 12.13
C ASP A 56 2.91 -15.63 13.27
N THR A 57 3.10 -14.76 14.24
CA THR A 57 2.17 -14.63 15.37
C THR A 57 0.84 -14.05 14.90
N ARG A 58 -0.24 -14.80 15.12
CA ARG A 58 -1.57 -14.45 14.62
C ARG A 58 -2.04 -13.07 15.05
N ASN A 59 -1.91 -12.73 16.34
CA ASN A 59 -2.36 -11.44 16.86
C ASN A 59 -1.57 -10.28 16.28
N VAL A 60 -0.25 -10.44 16.18
CA VAL A 60 0.65 -9.41 15.62
C VAL A 60 0.38 -9.23 14.13
N LYS A 61 0.17 -10.33 13.41
CA LYS A 61 -0.15 -10.30 11.98
C LYS A 61 -1.47 -9.57 11.72
N LYS A 62 -2.48 -9.84 12.54
CA LYS A 62 -3.77 -9.17 12.45
C LYS A 62 -3.64 -7.67 12.69
N LEU A 63 -2.84 -7.28 13.70
CA LEU A 63 -2.57 -5.88 13.99
C LEU A 63 -1.87 -5.22 12.81
N GLY A 64 -0.91 -5.90 12.19
CA GLY A 64 -0.22 -5.41 11.00
C GLY A 64 -1.16 -5.19 9.83
N ALA A 65 -2.06 -6.13 9.57
CA ALA A 65 -3.04 -6.01 8.50
C ALA A 65 -3.99 -4.82 8.72
N ILE A 66 -4.46 -4.64 9.95
CA ILE A 66 -5.32 -3.51 10.30
C ILE A 66 -4.56 -2.19 10.12
N SER A 67 -3.30 -2.15 10.54
CA SER A 67 -2.45 -0.97 10.38
C SER A 67 -2.23 -0.64 8.91
N LEU A 68 -2.02 -1.65 8.06
CA LEU A 68 -1.90 -1.45 6.61
C LEU A 68 -3.20 -0.91 6.01
N ALA A 69 -4.35 -1.35 6.51
CA ALA A 69 -5.64 -0.84 6.07
C ALA A 69 -5.79 0.65 6.42
N PHE A 70 -5.40 1.05 7.62
CA PHE A 70 -5.39 2.46 8.00
C PHE A 70 -4.42 3.27 7.15
N TYR A 71 -3.26 2.71 6.85
CA TYR A 71 -2.28 3.35 5.97
C TYR A 71 -2.86 3.55 4.56
N ALA A 72 -3.54 2.55 4.01
CA ALA A 72 -4.17 2.66 2.71
C ALA A 72 -5.24 3.74 2.70
N PHE A 73 -6.03 3.83 3.77
CA PHE A 73 -7.04 4.88 3.91
C PHE A 73 -6.40 6.25 3.99
N PHE A 74 -5.31 6.36 4.74
CA PHE A 74 -4.54 7.60 4.84
C PHE A 74 -4.02 8.04 3.47
N THR A 75 -3.47 7.11 2.67
CA THR A 75 -2.98 7.44 1.33
C THR A 75 -4.12 7.88 0.42
N LEU A 76 -5.31 7.31 0.60
CA LEU A 76 -6.49 7.74 -0.17
C LEU A 76 -6.84 9.21 0.15
N ILE A 77 -6.83 9.58 1.42
CA ILE A 77 -7.11 10.96 1.84
C ILE A 77 -6.05 11.91 1.28
N VAL A 78 -4.78 11.54 1.40
CA VAL A 78 -3.67 12.37 0.88
C VAL A 78 -3.79 12.53 -0.63
N ALA A 79 -4.09 11.45 -1.35
CA ALA A 79 -4.28 11.50 -2.79
C ALA A 79 -5.43 12.43 -3.16
N GLY A 80 -6.55 12.36 -2.44
CA GLY A 80 -7.68 13.26 -2.64
C GLY A 80 -7.32 14.72 -2.44
N VAL A 81 -6.55 15.03 -1.39
CA VAL A 81 -6.10 16.38 -1.12
C VAL A 81 -5.18 16.88 -2.23
N ILE A 82 -4.25 16.04 -2.70
CA ILE A 82 -3.33 16.42 -3.78
C ILE A 82 -4.10 16.70 -5.07
N VAL A 83 -5.05 15.83 -5.43
CA VAL A 83 -5.87 16.02 -6.63
C VAL A 83 -6.69 17.30 -6.51
N TYR A 84 -7.32 17.53 -5.36
CA TYR A 84 -8.10 18.72 -5.10
C TYR A 84 -7.24 19.99 -5.29
N TYR A 85 -6.02 19.96 -4.78
CA TYR A 85 -5.11 21.08 -4.89
C TYR A 85 -4.76 21.40 -6.34
N PHE A 86 -4.47 20.37 -7.14
CA PHE A 86 -4.18 20.55 -8.56
C PHE A 86 -5.38 21.12 -9.32
N VAL A 87 -6.57 20.63 -9.03
CA VAL A 87 -7.79 21.07 -9.70
C VAL A 87 -8.11 22.52 -9.33
N TYR A 88 -7.95 22.89 -8.06
CA TYR A 88 -8.33 24.21 -7.55
C TYR A 88 -7.37 25.30 -8.03
N ASP A 89 -6.08 25.03 -8.12
CA ASP A 89 -5.09 25.99 -8.57
C ASP A 89 -5.11 26.21 -10.08
N GLY A 90 -6.01 25.55 -10.82
CA GLY A 90 -6.18 25.75 -12.24
C GLY A 90 -5.04 25.22 -13.09
N GLY A 91 -4.14 24.45 -12.50
CA GLY A 91 -3.00 23.88 -13.21
C GLY A 91 -3.29 22.57 -13.91
N VAL A 92 -4.57 22.20 -14.07
CA VAL A 92 -4.92 20.91 -14.65
C VAL A 92 -4.88 21.01 -16.17
N ASN A 93 -3.86 20.42 -16.77
CA ASN A 93 -3.81 20.17 -18.20
C ASN A 93 -3.67 18.65 -18.41
N SER A 94 -3.69 18.20 -19.66
CA SER A 94 -3.61 16.79 -19.98
C SER A 94 -2.32 16.13 -19.46
N GLU A 95 -1.22 16.87 -19.44
CA GLU A 95 0.05 16.35 -18.94
C GLU A 95 0.02 16.12 -17.43
N VAL A 96 -0.53 17.08 -16.67
CA VAL A 96 -0.65 16.95 -15.21
C VAL A 96 -1.54 15.75 -14.86
N VAL A 97 -2.68 15.62 -15.55
CA VAL A 97 -3.57 14.48 -15.34
C VAL A 97 -2.86 13.18 -15.61
N PHE A 98 -2.12 13.09 -16.72
CA PHE A 98 -1.50 11.85 -17.16
C PHE A 98 -0.30 11.46 -16.31
N TYR A 99 0.54 12.42 -15.92
CA TYR A 99 1.79 12.12 -15.23
C TYR A 99 1.69 12.15 -13.71
N PHE A 100 0.71 12.83 -13.14
CA PHE A 100 0.60 12.97 -11.69
C PHE A 100 -0.69 12.38 -11.13
N ILE A 101 -1.83 12.78 -11.68
CA ILE A 101 -3.12 12.39 -11.10
C ILE A 101 -3.42 10.90 -11.32
N LEU A 102 -3.25 10.41 -12.54
CA LEU A 102 -3.51 9.00 -12.84
C LEU A 102 -2.60 8.04 -12.07
N PRO A 103 -1.26 8.28 -12.01
CA PRO A 103 -0.40 7.41 -11.20
C PRO A 103 -0.76 7.43 -9.72
N ILE A 104 -1.09 8.58 -9.16
CA ILE A 104 -1.45 8.71 -7.74
C ILE A 104 -2.73 7.91 -7.48
N LEU A 105 -3.74 8.06 -8.31
CA LEU A 105 -4.99 7.32 -8.16
C LEU A 105 -4.79 5.82 -8.32
N PHE A 106 -3.94 5.42 -9.28
CA PHE A 106 -3.64 4.01 -9.51
C PHE A 106 -2.95 3.38 -8.30
N ILE A 107 -1.94 4.06 -7.75
CA ILE A 107 -1.22 3.57 -6.57
C ILE A 107 -2.17 3.48 -5.38
N THR A 108 -3.03 4.48 -5.18
CA THR A 108 -4.00 4.50 -4.10
C THR A 108 -4.98 3.33 -4.21
N LEU A 109 -5.47 3.07 -5.41
CA LEU A 109 -6.38 1.95 -5.66
C LEU A 109 -5.70 0.62 -5.35
N LEU A 110 -4.45 0.44 -5.78
CA LEU A 110 -3.68 -0.77 -5.49
C LEU A 110 -3.43 -0.93 -3.99
N ASN A 111 -3.18 0.16 -3.28
CA ASN A 111 -3.02 0.13 -1.82
C ASN A 111 -4.29 -0.41 -1.15
N LEU A 112 -5.46 0.08 -1.56
CA LEU A 112 -6.72 -0.37 -1.01
C LEU A 112 -6.97 -1.85 -1.33
N LEU A 113 -6.67 -2.27 -2.56
CA LEU A 113 -6.81 -3.67 -2.96
C LEU A 113 -5.90 -4.58 -2.15
N MET A 114 -4.66 -4.17 -1.93
CA MET A 114 -3.70 -4.97 -1.17
C MET A 114 -4.06 -5.03 0.32
N ALA A 115 -4.56 -3.93 0.89
CA ALA A 115 -5.02 -3.91 2.27
C ALA A 115 -6.22 -4.84 2.45
N PHE A 116 -7.19 -4.77 1.54
CA PHE A 116 -8.35 -5.64 1.54
C PHE A 116 -7.94 -7.10 1.43
N ARG A 117 -6.98 -7.38 0.56
CA ARG A 117 -6.47 -8.73 0.36
C ARG A 117 -5.77 -9.27 1.61
N ALA A 118 -5.00 -8.43 2.30
CA ALA A 118 -4.35 -8.82 3.55
C ALA A 118 -5.38 -9.24 4.59
N ILE A 119 -6.45 -8.46 4.73
CA ILE A 119 -7.53 -8.77 5.67
C ILE A 119 -8.25 -10.05 5.27
N LYS A 120 -8.51 -10.22 3.98
CA LYS A 120 -9.19 -11.41 3.45
C LYS A 120 -8.39 -12.69 3.68
N ILE A 121 -7.08 -12.63 3.50
CA ILE A 121 -6.19 -13.77 3.75
C ILE A 121 -6.27 -14.19 5.23
N LEU A 122 -6.25 -13.21 6.13
CA LEU A 122 -6.35 -13.48 7.57
C LEU A 122 -7.70 -14.07 7.95
N ALA A 123 -8.78 -13.52 7.42
CA ALA A 123 -10.12 -14.04 7.68
C ALA A 123 -10.26 -15.47 7.21
N LYS A 124 -9.67 -15.79 6.05
CA LYS A 124 -9.71 -17.14 5.51
C LYS A 124 -8.91 -18.12 6.36
N LYS A 125 -7.79 -17.69 6.93
CA LYS A 125 -7.02 -18.51 7.85
C LYS A 125 -7.77 -18.75 9.16
N ASP A 126 -8.49 -17.75 9.65
CA ASP A 126 -9.32 -17.89 10.84
C ASP A 126 -10.43 -18.91 10.63
N ASP A 127 -11.05 -18.91 9.47
CA ASP A 127 -12.13 -19.85 9.15
C ASP A 127 -11.63 -21.29 8.99
N SER A 128 -10.36 -21.47 8.62
CA SER A 128 -9.80 -22.81 8.41
C SER A 128 -9.36 -23.49 9.71
N VAL A 129 -9.37 -22.78 10.83
CA VAL A 129 -9.05 -23.32 12.14
C VAL A 129 -10.33 -23.70 12.88
#